data_2aa3aaf3356484ed2959f678baca92db
#
_entry.id   2aa3aaf3356484ed2959f678baca92db
#
_cell.length_a   1.000
_cell.length_b   1.000
_cell.length_c   1.000
_cell.angle_alpha   90.00
_cell.angle_beta   90.00
_cell.angle_gamma   90.00
#
_symmetry.space_group_name_H-M   'P 1'
#
loop_
_entity.id
_entity.type
_entity.pdbx_description
1 polymer ?
#
loop_
_entity_poly.entity_id
_entity_poly.type
_entity_poly.pdbx_seq_one_letter_code
_entity_poly.pdbx_strand_id
1 'polypeptide(L)'
;MTSVVVVIGAGSIGQAIARRISVGKHVLLADLRAETAEAAAKVLGDAGYSVSTATVDVSSRASVSGLVATATALGDVSGVIHAAGVSPSQAPPATILAVDLYGTALVLDLFGSVIAPGGSAVVISSQSGHRLPALTSKENAALATTPVEELLALPMLAAEKITDPLHAYQISKRGNVLRVMAEAVRWGKRSARVNSISPGIVMTPLARDELSGPRGAGYQRMIESSVAKRAGTPDEVANLAALVMGPDGAFITGSDFLMDGGVTATYWYGELAPA
;
A
#
# COMPACT_ATOMS: atom_id res chain seq x y z
N MET A 1 7.11 8.96 -25.64
CA MET A 1 7.71 7.83 -24.88
C MET A 1 6.60 6.92 -24.39
N THR A 2 6.89 5.67 -24.11
CA THR A 2 5.92 4.72 -23.56
C THR A 2 5.55 5.14 -22.13
N SER A 3 4.26 5.20 -21.84
CA SER A 3 3.79 5.45 -20.47
C SER A 3 3.84 4.14 -19.67
N VAL A 4 4.47 4.14 -18.51
CA VAL A 4 4.71 2.96 -17.67
C VAL A 4 3.93 3.09 -16.36
N VAL A 5 3.23 2.02 -15.99
CA VAL A 5 2.62 1.84 -14.67
C VAL A 5 3.38 0.73 -13.95
N VAL A 6 3.92 1.05 -12.79
CA VAL A 6 4.64 0.09 -11.94
C VAL A 6 3.71 -0.43 -10.86
N VAL A 7 3.58 -1.75 -10.76
CA VAL A 7 2.81 -2.44 -9.72
C VAL A 7 3.78 -3.16 -8.80
N ILE A 8 3.86 -2.73 -7.56
CA ILE A 8 4.71 -3.32 -6.53
C ILE A 8 3.79 -4.11 -5.58
N GLY A 9 3.89 -5.44 -5.63
CA GLY A 9 2.92 -6.36 -5.06
C GLY A 9 1.88 -6.79 -6.09
N ALA A 10 2.19 -7.84 -6.86
CA ALA A 10 1.37 -8.35 -7.96
C ALA A 10 0.20 -9.25 -7.50
N GLY A 11 -0.29 -9.03 -6.28
CA GLY A 11 -1.47 -9.71 -5.72
C GLY A 11 -2.79 -9.18 -6.29
N SER A 12 -3.91 -9.68 -5.74
CA SER A 12 -5.26 -9.40 -6.25
C SER A 12 -5.60 -7.91 -6.33
N ILE A 13 -5.20 -7.11 -5.31
CA ILE A 13 -5.48 -5.66 -5.28
C ILE A 13 -4.64 -4.95 -6.34
N GLY A 14 -3.32 -5.22 -6.40
CA GLY A 14 -2.43 -4.62 -7.40
C GLY A 14 -2.89 -4.89 -8.83
N GLN A 15 -3.26 -6.13 -9.14
CA GLN A 15 -3.81 -6.53 -10.45
C GLN A 15 -5.14 -5.82 -10.77
N ALA A 16 -6.05 -5.73 -9.81
CA ALA A 16 -7.36 -5.09 -10.02
C ALA A 16 -7.19 -3.58 -10.33
N ILE A 17 -6.28 -2.91 -9.63
CA ILE A 17 -5.96 -1.49 -9.89
C ILE A 17 -5.31 -1.35 -11.27
N ALA A 18 -4.31 -2.19 -11.59
CA ALA A 18 -3.61 -2.14 -12.87
C ALA A 18 -4.57 -2.24 -14.06
N ARG A 19 -5.54 -3.15 -14.01
CA ARG A 19 -6.56 -3.30 -15.06
C ARG A 19 -7.34 -2.02 -15.34
N ARG A 20 -7.60 -1.21 -14.32
CA ARG A 20 -8.41 0.01 -14.47
C ARG A 20 -7.64 1.20 -15.01
N ILE A 21 -6.36 1.32 -14.66
CA ILE A 21 -5.59 2.55 -14.95
C ILE A 21 -4.55 2.38 -16.05
N SER A 22 -4.32 1.16 -16.54
CA SER A 22 -3.18 0.88 -17.42
C SER A 22 -3.56 0.63 -18.89
N VAL A 23 -4.79 0.91 -19.30
CA VAL A 23 -5.19 0.78 -20.70
C VAL A 23 -4.33 1.70 -21.56
N GLY A 24 -3.69 1.13 -22.59
CA GLY A 24 -2.78 1.85 -23.50
C GLY A 24 -1.40 2.18 -22.91
N LYS A 25 -1.07 1.63 -21.73
CA LYS A 25 0.22 1.79 -21.06
C LYS A 25 0.95 0.46 -20.92
N HIS A 26 2.24 0.50 -20.69
CA HIS A 26 3.02 -0.68 -20.31
C HIS A 26 2.95 -0.90 -18.80
N VAL A 27 2.71 -2.13 -18.37
CA VAL A 27 2.63 -2.50 -16.94
C VAL A 27 3.88 -3.28 -16.55
N LEU A 28 4.66 -2.73 -15.62
CA LEU A 28 5.74 -3.45 -14.97
C LEU A 28 5.22 -4.04 -13.65
N LEU A 29 5.06 -5.37 -13.61
CA LEU A 29 4.61 -6.10 -12.42
C LEU A 29 5.82 -6.55 -11.61
N ALA A 30 5.91 -6.11 -10.37
CA ALA A 30 7.01 -6.44 -9.47
C ALA A 30 6.49 -7.10 -8.18
N ASP A 31 7.12 -8.19 -7.79
CA ASP A 31 6.80 -8.92 -6.55
C ASP A 31 8.09 -9.50 -5.94
N LEU A 32 8.05 -9.84 -4.66
CA LEU A 32 9.16 -10.54 -4.01
C LEU A 32 9.41 -11.91 -4.64
N ARG A 33 8.33 -12.58 -5.06
CA ARG A 33 8.36 -13.88 -5.72
C ARG A 33 8.12 -13.71 -7.22
N ALA A 34 9.08 -14.14 -8.02
CA ALA A 34 9.00 -14.07 -9.48
C ALA A 34 7.74 -14.74 -10.00
N GLU A 35 7.39 -15.91 -9.44
CA GLU A 35 6.22 -16.70 -9.86
C GLU A 35 4.90 -15.93 -9.67
N THR A 36 4.80 -15.09 -8.63
CA THR A 36 3.63 -14.24 -8.40
C THR A 36 3.51 -13.17 -9.50
N ALA A 37 4.62 -12.52 -9.83
CA ALA A 37 4.66 -11.50 -10.89
C ALA A 37 4.35 -12.12 -12.27
N GLU A 38 4.91 -13.29 -12.57
CA GLU A 38 4.71 -14.03 -13.84
C GLU A 38 3.26 -14.51 -14.00
N ALA A 39 2.67 -15.06 -12.92
CA ALA A 39 1.27 -15.46 -12.94
C ALA A 39 0.33 -14.26 -13.20
N ALA A 40 0.59 -13.13 -12.56
CA ALA A 40 -0.14 -11.88 -12.79
C ALA A 40 0.07 -11.35 -14.21
N ALA A 41 1.30 -11.43 -14.73
CA ALA A 41 1.64 -11.01 -16.08
C ALA A 41 0.90 -11.84 -17.12
N LYS A 42 0.80 -13.16 -16.91
CA LYS A 42 0.03 -14.03 -17.80
C LYS A 42 -1.44 -13.59 -17.84
N VAL A 43 -2.07 -13.36 -16.69
CA VAL A 43 -3.48 -12.95 -16.61
C VAL A 43 -3.75 -11.60 -17.29
N LEU A 44 -2.86 -10.63 -17.11
CA LEU A 44 -2.98 -9.32 -17.76
C LEU A 44 -2.63 -9.38 -19.25
N GLY A 45 -1.61 -10.15 -19.63
CA GLY A 45 -1.22 -10.37 -21.03
C GLY A 45 -2.32 -11.05 -21.84
N ASP A 46 -2.94 -12.10 -21.29
CA ASP A 46 -4.10 -12.77 -21.90
C ASP A 46 -5.31 -11.82 -22.06
N ALA A 47 -5.40 -10.78 -21.22
CA ALA A 47 -6.41 -9.72 -21.32
C ALA A 47 -5.99 -8.54 -22.24
N GLY A 48 -4.86 -8.65 -22.95
CA GLY A 48 -4.42 -7.70 -23.97
C GLY A 48 -3.55 -6.54 -23.45
N TYR A 49 -3.07 -6.59 -22.18
CA TYR A 49 -2.15 -5.58 -21.66
C TYR A 49 -0.71 -5.85 -22.11
N SER A 50 0.05 -4.78 -22.36
CA SER A 50 1.51 -4.87 -22.53
C SER A 50 2.13 -4.99 -21.13
N VAL A 51 2.82 -6.09 -20.85
CA VAL A 51 3.32 -6.39 -19.51
C VAL A 51 4.77 -6.86 -19.52
N SER A 52 5.48 -6.56 -18.44
CA SER A 52 6.76 -7.17 -18.09
C SER A 52 6.82 -7.43 -16.59
N THR A 53 7.77 -8.22 -16.14
CA THR A 53 7.92 -8.60 -14.73
C THR A 53 9.28 -8.21 -14.19
N ALA A 54 9.35 -8.00 -12.87
CA ALA A 54 10.59 -7.84 -12.12
C ALA A 54 10.46 -8.47 -10.74
N THR A 55 11.57 -8.89 -10.15
CA THR A 55 11.62 -9.26 -8.74
C THR A 55 12.01 -8.05 -7.91
N VAL A 56 11.32 -7.81 -6.78
CA VAL A 56 11.64 -6.72 -5.87
C VAL A 56 11.42 -7.11 -4.41
N ASP A 57 12.43 -6.89 -3.60
CA ASP A 57 12.33 -6.84 -2.15
C ASP A 57 12.23 -5.37 -1.72
N VAL A 58 11.06 -4.95 -1.27
CA VAL A 58 10.80 -3.55 -0.87
C VAL A 58 11.59 -3.15 0.38
N SER A 59 12.06 -4.10 1.18
CA SER A 59 12.92 -3.83 2.34
C SER A 59 14.40 -3.59 1.96
N SER A 60 14.75 -3.70 0.68
CA SER A 60 16.11 -3.51 0.15
C SER A 60 16.21 -2.30 -0.77
N ARG A 61 16.98 -1.27 -0.36
CA ARG A 61 17.22 -0.08 -1.20
C ARG A 61 17.80 -0.46 -2.57
N ALA A 62 18.75 -1.39 -2.61
CA ALA A 62 19.36 -1.82 -3.86
C ALA A 62 18.32 -2.45 -4.80
N SER A 63 17.42 -3.28 -4.24
CA SER A 63 16.35 -3.93 -5.01
C SER A 63 15.35 -2.92 -5.57
N VAL A 64 14.88 -1.98 -4.73
CA VAL A 64 13.94 -0.92 -5.19
C VAL A 64 14.60 0.01 -6.19
N SER A 65 15.90 0.36 -6.01
CA SER A 65 16.66 1.16 -6.99
C SER A 65 16.79 0.44 -8.35
N GLY A 66 17.00 -0.88 -8.33
CA GLY A 66 17.01 -1.70 -9.54
C GLY A 66 15.64 -1.69 -10.25
N LEU A 67 14.56 -1.76 -9.49
CA LEU A 67 13.21 -1.66 -10.05
C LEU A 67 12.95 -0.29 -10.68
N VAL A 68 13.38 0.80 -10.04
CA VAL A 68 13.29 2.16 -10.60
C VAL A 68 14.07 2.26 -11.90
N ALA A 69 15.30 1.72 -11.96
CA ALA A 69 16.10 1.70 -13.19
C ALA A 69 15.40 0.90 -14.32
N THR A 70 14.83 -0.24 -14.00
CA THR A 70 14.04 -1.04 -14.95
C THR A 70 12.83 -0.25 -15.47
N ALA A 71 12.08 0.37 -14.57
CA ALA A 71 10.89 1.13 -14.93
C ALA A 71 11.21 2.32 -15.85
N THR A 72 12.27 3.08 -15.53
CA THR A 72 12.70 4.24 -16.33
C THR A 72 13.31 3.85 -17.69
N ALA A 73 13.92 2.67 -17.81
CA ALA A 73 14.38 2.14 -19.09
C ALA A 73 13.23 1.75 -20.03
N LEU A 74 12.06 1.39 -19.48
CA LEU A 74 10.86 1.05 -20.25
C LEU A 74 10.13 2.29 -20.78
N GLY A 75 10.22 3.43 -20.07
CA GLY A 75 9.58 4.68 -20.47
C GLY A 75 9.30 5.63 -19.32
N ASP A 76 8.34 6.55 -19.52
CA ASP A 76 7.94 7.53 -18.51
C ASP A 76 7.08 6.87 -17.44
N VAL A 77 7.55 6.87 -16.20
CA VAL A 77 6.79 6.33 -15.06
C VAL A 77 5.61 7.24 -14.75
N SER A 78 4.45 6.91 -15.28
CA SER A 78 3.22 7.70 -15.12
C SER A 78 2.32 7.24 -13.97
N GLY A 79 2.55 6.03 -13.46
CA GLY A 79 1.77 5.47 -12.36
C GLY A 79 2.58 4.54 -11.47
N VAL A 80 2.35 4.60 -10.15
CA VAL A 80 2.92 3.66 -9.19
C VAL A 80 1.80 3.14 -8.29
N ILE A 81 1.64 1.82 -8.26
CA ILE A 81 0.72 1.11 -7.37
C ILE A 81 1.57 0.36 -6.35
N HIS A 82 1.60 0.80 -5.10
CA HIS A 82 2.30 0.13 -4.03
C HIS A 82 1.31 -0.68 -3.18
N ALA A 83 1.20 -1.96 -3.49
CA ALA A 83 0.32 -2.94 -2.86
C ALA A 83 1.09 -4.08 -2.17
N ALA A 84 2.42 -4.01 -2.12
CA ALA A 84 3.24 -4.95 -1.37
C ALA A 84 3.10 -4.71 0.14
N GLY A 85 3.09 -5.78 0.89
CA GLY A 85 3.01 -5.76 2.35
C GLY A 85 2.84 -7.16 2.91
N VAL A 86 3.00 -7.29 4.23
CA VAL A 86 2.80 -8.53 4.98
C VAL A 86 1.82 -8.31 6.11
N SER A 87 1.06 -9.35 6.46
CA SER A 87 0.08 -9.26 7.56
C SER A 87 0.68 -9.68 8.90
N PRO A 88 0.01 -9.32 10.01
CA PRO A 88 0.42 -9.79 11.35
C PRO A 88 0.43 -11.32 11.53
N SER A 89 -0.24 -12.05 10.64
CA SER A 89 -0.26 -13.52 10.64
C SER A 89 0.92 -14.14 9.88
N GLN A 90 1.60 -13.34 9.04
CA GLN A 90 2.64 -13.83 8.12
C GLN A 90 4.05 -13.56 8.61
N ALA A 91 4.26 -12.55 9.45
CA ALA A 91 5.61 -12.08 9.76
C ALA A 91 5.77 -11.57 11.21
N PRO A 92 6.98 -11.66 11.78
CA PRO A 92 7.29 -11.05 13.06
C PRO A 92 7.39 -9.52 12.93
N PRO A 93 7.34 -8.78 14.08
CA PRO A 93 7.34 -7.32 14.11
C PRO A 93 8.44 -6.65 13.27
N ALA A 94 9.67 -7.14 13.37
CA ALA A 94 10.81 -6.57 12.65
C ALA A 94 10.63 -6.64 11.11
N THR A 95 10.12 -7.77 10.62
CA THR A 95 9.84 -7.93 9.17
C THR A 95 8.68 -7.02 8.74
N ILE A 96 7.63 -6.89 9.55
CA ILE A 96 6.50 -5.99 9.27
C ILE A 96 6.99 -4.55 9.17
N LEU A 97 7.80 -4.08 10.13
CA LEU A 97 8.38 -2.73 10.09
C LEU A 97 9.29 -2.52 8.87
N ALA A 98 10.11 -3.52 8.51
CA ALA A 98 10.99 -3.44 7.35
C ALA A 98 10.23 -3.41 6.01
N VAL A 99 9.20 -4.24 5.86
CA VAL A 99 8.42 -4.34 4.61
C VAL A 99 7.37 -3.24 4.53
N ASP A 100 6.50 -3.12 5.55
CA ASP A 100 5.32 -2.26 5.45
C ASP A 100 5.62 -0.79 5.75
N LEU A 101 6.55 -0.48 6.66
CA LEU A 101 6.88 0.91 7.00
C LEU A 101 8.07 1.43 6.17
N TYR A 102 9.23 0.82 6.36
CA TYR A 102 10.46 1.24 5.66
C TYR A 102 10.33 1.04 4.15
N GLY A 103 9.86 -0.11 3.71
CA GLY A 103 9.68 -0.41 2.28
C GLY A 103 8.73 0.57 1.59
N THR A 104 7.64 0.96 2.24
CA THR A 104 6.74 2.00 1.70
C THR A 104 7.44 3.35 1.61
N ALA A 105 8.17 3.76 2.65
CA ALA A 105 8.91 5.02 2.65
C ALA A 105 9.98 5.03 1.54
N LEU A 106 10.67 3.92 1.34
CA LEU A 106 11.68 3.74 0.31
C LEU A 106 11.11 3.81 -1.11
N VAL A 107 9.99 3.15 -1.36
CA VAL A 107 9.27 3.23 -2.64
C VAL A 107 8.87 4.67 -2.95
N LEU A 108 8.28 5.37 -1.99
CA LEU A 108 7.87 6.75 -2.16
C LEU A 108 9.06 7.69 -2.40
N ASP A 109 10.17 7.48 -1.71
CA ASP A 109 11.40 8.25 -1.86
C ASP A 109 11.97 8.10 -3.27
N LEU A 110 12.19 6.87 -3.72
CA LEU A 110 12.87 6.60 -4.99
C LEU A 110 11.98 6.89 -6.20
N PHE A 111 10.74 6.45 -6.20
CA PHE A 111 9.81 6.74 -7.31
C PHE A 111 9.41 8.21 -7.38
N GLY A 112 9.35 8.92 -6.25
CA GLY A 112 9.10 10.36 -6.23
C GLY A 112 10.17 11.19 -6.95
N SER A 113 11.37 10.65 -7.16
CA SER A 113 12.44 11.31 -7.92
C SER A 113 12.33 11.12 -9.44
N VAL A 114 11.61 10.10 -9.92
CA VAL A 114 11.52 9.72 -11.33
C VAL A 114 10.12 9.78 -11.92
N ILE A 115 9.09 9.93 -11.08
CA ILE A 115 7.70 10.03 -11.57
C ILE A 115 7.56 11.12 -12.61
N ALA A 116 6.88 10.83 -13.70
CA ALA A 116 6.65 11.78 -14.78
C ALA A 116 5.72 12.93 -14.33
N PRO A 117 5.85 14.13 -14.91
CA PRO A 117 4.88 15.19 -14.68
C PRO A 117 3.44 14.74 -14.99
N GLY A 118 2.50 15.06 -14.11
CA GLY A 118 1.12 14.56 -14.20
C GLY A 118 0.92 13.11 -13.72
N GLY A 119 2.00 12.41 -13.35
CA GLY A 119 1.94 11.05 -12.82
C GLY A 119 1.25 10.97 -11.46
N SER A 120 0.82 9.77 -11.09
CA SER A 120 0.10 9.54 -9.84
C SER A 120 0.48 8.22 -9.20
N ALA A 121 0.49 8.19 -7.86
CA ALA A 121 0.68 6.96 -7.11
C ALA A 121 -0.43 6.71 -6.11
N VAL A 122 -0.65 5.42 -5.82
CA VAL A 122 -1.47 4.96 -4.72
C VAL A 122 -0.71 3.96 -3.86
N VAL A 123 -0.78 4.17 -2.54
CA VAL A 123 -0.26 3.25 -1.53
C VAL A 123 -1.43 2.52 -0.87
N ILE A 124 -1.35 1.20 -0.81
CA ILE A 124 -2.34 0.40 -0.07
C ILE A 124 -1.90 0.31 1.39
N SER A 125 -2.56 1.12 2.21
CA SER A 125 -2.43 1.11 3.67
C SER A 125 -3.40 0.09 4.31
N SER A 126 -4.04 0.41 5.41
CA SER A 126 -5.03 -0.45 6.06
C SER A 126 -5.88 0.32 7.08
N GLN A 127 -7.15 -0.09 7.24
CA GLN A 127 -7.98 0.30 8.39
C GLN A 127 -7.26 0.12 9.74
N SER A 128 -6.32 -0.81 9.84
CA SER A 128 -5.59 -1.08 11.08
C SER A 128 -4.80 0.13 11.57
N GLY A 129 -4.28 0.96 10.67
CA GLY A 129 -3.63 2.23 11.02
C GLY A 129 -4.59 3.24 11.66
N HIS A 130 -5.88 3.18 11.35
CA HIS A 130 -6.92 4.03 11.93
C HIS A 130 -7.40 3.56 13.32
N ARG A 131 -7.06 2.32 13.70
CA ARG A 131 -7.37 1.75 15.02
C ARG A 131 -6.21 1.83 16.00
N LEU A 132 -5.05 2.33 15.56
CA LEU A 132 -3.95 2.66 16.45
C LEU A 132 -4.38 3.81 17.37
N PRO A 133 -4.10 3.76 18.67
CA PRO A 133 -4.28 4.91 19.56
C PRO A 133 -3.60 6.18 19.02
N ALA A 134 -4.10 7.34 19.43
CA ALA A 134 -3.57 8.61 18.95
C ALA A 134 -2.07 8.75 19.30
N LEU A 135 -1.27 9.03 18.29
CA LEU A 135 0.14 9.39 18.46
C LEU A 135 0.25 10.88 18.76
N THR A 136 1.30 11.26 19.45
CA THR A 136 1.64 12.67 19.64
C THR A 136 2.00 13.34 18.32
N SER A 137 1.89 14.67 18.26
CA SER A 137 2.30 15.42 17.06
C SER A 137 3.76 15.20 16.70
N LYS A 138 4.64 14.99 17.71
CA LYS A 138 6.06 14.68 17.51
C LYS A 138 6.26 13.31 16.87
N GLU A 139 5.54 12.29 17.31
CA GLU A 139 5.58 10.94 16.74
C GLU A 139 5.02 10.91 15.33
N ASN A 140 3.90 11.59 15.09
CA ASN A 140 3.34 11.74 13.75
C ASN A 140 4.35 12.41 12.79
N ALA A 141 4.99 13.50 13.21
CA ALA A 141 6.00 14.18 12.41
C ALA A 141 7.22 13.28 12.16
N ALA A 142 7.68 12.53 13.17
CA ALA A 142 8.80 11.60 13.02
C ALA A 142 8.50 10.51 11.99
N LEU A 143 7.34 9.86 12.05
CA LEU A 143 6.94 8.85 11.04
C LEU A 143 6.82 9.46 9.64
N ALA A 144 6.33 10.69 9.54
CA ALA A 144 6.11 11.37 8.27
C ALA A 144 7.40 11.81 7.57
N THR A 145 8.41 12.29 8.34
CA THR A 145 9.49 13.11 7.76
C THR A 145 10.91 12.60 8.06
N THR A 146 11.07 11.63 8.97
CA THR A 146 12.43 11.08 9.22
C THR A 146 13.01 10.50 7.93
N PRO A 147 14.27 10.78 7.59
CA PRO A 147 14.94 10.19 6.44
C PRO A 147 14.77 8.67 6.43
N VAL A 148 14.61 8.10 5.23
CA VAL A 148 14.26 6.67 5.09
C VAL A 148 15.24 5.77 5.83
N GLU A 149 16.55 6.04 5.74
CA GLU A 149 17.58 5.21 6.36
C GLU A 149 17.60 5.31 7.91
N GLU A 150 17.02 6.35 8.47
CA GLU A 150 16.92 6.57 9.90
C GLU A 150 15.57 6.14 10.49
N LEU A 151 14.60 5.82 9.63
CA LEU A 151 13.20 5.60 10.02
C LEU A 151 13.05 4.47 11.06
N LEU A 152 13.70 3.33 10.81
CA LEU A 152 13.62 2.18 11.73
C LEU A 152 14.42 2.39 13.04
N ALA A 153 15.29 3.39 13.10
CA ALA A 153 16.01 3.75 14.32
C ALA A 153 15.21 4.68 15.27
N LEU A 154 13.99 5.06 14.90
CA LEU A 154 13.13 5.87 15.77
C LEU A 154 12.89 5.17 17.11
N PRO A 155 13.06 5.86 18.26
CA PRO A 155 12.90 5.26 19.59
C PRO A 155 11.50 4.65 19.84
N MET A 156 10.47 5.10 19.12
CA MET A 156 9.13 4.55 19.22
C MET A 156 9.01 3.17 18.51
N LEU A 157 9.93 2.83 17.62
CA LEU A 157 9.97 1.57 16.86
C LEU A 157 10.96 0.55 17.45
N ALA A 158 11.57 0.85 18.58
CA ALA A 158 12.52 -0.04 19.23
C ALA A 158 11.89 -1.42 19.54
N ALA A 159 12.67 -2.48 19.37
CA ALA A 159 12.17 -3.86 19.46
C ALA A 159 11.51 -4.19 20.80
N GLU A 160 11.98 -3.57 21.90
CA GLU A 160 11.39 -3.72 23.22
C GLU A 160 10.01 -3.05 23.38
N LYS A 161 9.65 -2.13 22.46
CA LYS A 161 8.34 -1.45 22.43
C LYS A 161 7.38 -2.09 21.45
N ILE A 162 7.89 -2.61 20.34
CA ILE A 162 7.10 -3.22 19.28
C ILE A 162 7.27 -4.74 19.35
N THR A 163 6.63 -5.37 20.31
CA THR A 163 6.71 -6.82 20.54
C THR A 163 5.58 -7.62 19.90
N ASP A 164 4.45 -6.96 19.57
CA ASP A 164 3.28 -7.59 18.95
C ASP A 164 3.21 -7.31 17.45
N PRO A 165 3.04 -8.33 16.60
CA PRO A 165 2.89 -8.16 15.16
C PRO A 165 1.72 -7.25 14.75
N LEU A 166 0.60 -7.25 15.48
CA LEU A 166 -0.51 -6.36 15.18
C LEU A 166 -0.14 -4.90 15.45
N HIS A 167 0.55 -4.62 16.54
CA HIS A 167 1.05 -3.26 16.84
C HIS A 167 2.05 -2.80 15.78
N ALA A 168 3.01 -3.66 15.38
CA ALA A 168 3.93 -3.36 14.28
C ALA A 168 3.19 -3.01 12.98
N TYR A 169 2.15 -3.76 12.66
CA TYR A 169 1.33 -3.52 11.49
C TYR A 169 0.54 -2.22 11.58
N GLN A 170 -0.12 -1.97 12.72
CA GLN A 170 -0.89 -0.74 12.94
C GLN A 170 -0.02 0.51 12.81
N ILE A 171 1.17 0.52 13.45
CA ILE A 171 2.07 1.66 13.39
C ILE A 171 2.66 1.84 11.98
N SER A 172 2.95 0.75 11.26
CA SER A 172 3.40 0.80 9.88
C SER A 172 2.33 1.42 8.97
N LYS A 173 1.08 0.95 9.07
CA LYS A 173 -0.02 1.45 8.24
C LYS A 173 -0.40 2.89 8.59
N ARG A 174 -0.29 3.29 9.87
CA ARG A 174 -0.41 4.71 10.27
C ARG A 174 0.73 5.54 9.69
N GLY A 175 1.96 5.04 9.78
CA GLY A 175 3.15 5.69 9.21
C GLY A 175 3.04 5.89 7.70
N ASN A 176 2.48 4.93 6.97
CA ASN A 176 2.27 5.03 5.53
C ASN A 176 1.35 6.22 5.17
N VAL A 177 0.24 6.38 5.88
CA VAL A 177 -0.69 7.51 5.67
C VAL A 177 0.03 8.85 5.91
N LEU A 178 0.77 8.95 7.00
CA LEU A 178 1.52 10.15 7.34
C LEU A 178 2.64 10.45 6.33
N ARG A 179 3.35 9.40 5.89
CA ARG A 179 4.40 9.53 4.88
C ARG A 179 3.83 9.97 3.53
N VAL A 180 2.71 9.43 3.09
CA VAL A 180 2.02 9.85 1.87
C VAL A 180 1.68 11.34 1.91
N MET A 181 1.18 11.83 3.05
CA MET A 181 0.88 13.26 3.22
C MET A 181 2.14 14.13 3.08
N ALA A 182 3.25 13.74 3.70
CA ALA A 182 4.52 14.47 3.60
C ALA A 182 5.10 14.41 2.17
N GLU A 183 5.09 13.22 1.57
CA GLU A 183 5.62 12.99 0.22
C GLU A 183 4.83 13.71 -0.87
N ALA A 184 3.54 13.95 -0.68
CA ALA A 184 2.72 14.71 -1.63
C ALA A 184 3.28 16.10 -1.89
N VAL A 185 3.91 16.73 -0.89
CA VAL A 185 4.59 18.04 -1.06
C VAL A 185 5.80 17.91 -1.98
N ARG A 186 6.58 16.84 -1.87
CA ARG A 186 7.76 16.57 -2.70
C ARG A 186 7.36 16.16 -4.12
N TRP A 187 6.39 15.26 -4.25
CA TRP A 187 5.85 14.81 -5.54
C TRP A 187 5.21 15.96 -6.32
N GLY A 188 4.54 16.89 -5.62
CA GLY A 188 3.95 18.09 -6.20
C GLY A 188 4.96 18.99 -6.92
N LYS A 189 6.24 19.01 -6.50
CA LYS A 189 7.30 19.74 -7.21
C LYS A 189 7.55 19.20 -8.62
N ARG A 190 7.13 17.98 -8.90
CA ARG A 190 7.14 17.34 -10.22
C ARG A 190 5.79 17.34 -10.91
N SER A 191 4.80 18.08 -10.39
CA SER A 191 3.41 18.06 -10.84
C SER A 191 2.79 16.67 -10.77
N ALA A 192 3.24 15.83 -9.85
CA ALA A 192 2.75 14.47 -9.62
C ALA A 192 1.97 14.41 -8.30
N ARG A 193 1.12 13.39 -8.16
CA ARG A 193 0.24 13.20 -7.00
C ARG A 193 0.49 11.84 -6.34
N VAL A 194 0.29 11.77 -5.03
CA VAL A 194 0.35 10.52 -4.28
C VAL A 194 -0.73 10.51 -3.21
N ASN A 195 -1.46 9.39 -3.13
CA ASN A 195 -2.52 9.17 -2.14
C ASN A 195 -2.40 7.78 -1.53
N SER A 196 -3.11 7.53 -0.45
CA SER A 196 -3.28 6.19 0.11
C SER A 196 -4.75 5.78 0.15
N ILE A 197 -4.95 4.48 0.10
CA ILE A 197 -6.22 3.84 0.41
C ILE A 197 -5.98 2.94 1.61
N SER A 198 -6.84 3.05 2.62
CA SER A 198 -6.85 2.23 3.82
C SER A 198 -8.03 1.25 3.78
N PRO A 199 -7.87 0.08 3.12
CA PRO A 199 -8.96 -0.88 3.03
C PRO A 199 -9.24 -1.56 4.36
N GLY A 200 -10.48 -2.01 4.50
CA GLY A 200 -10.88 -3.01 5.47
C GLY A 200 -10.46 -4.43 5.05
N ILE A 201 -11.27 -5.40 5.46
CA ILE A 201 -11.08 -6.79 5.03
C ILE A 201 -11.53 -6.89 3.56
N VAL A 202 -10.57 -7.14 2.66
CA VAL A 202 -10.80 -7.33 1.23
C VAL A 202 -10.56 -8.80 0.89
N MET A 203 -11.53 -9.43 0.24
CA MET A 203 -11.46 -10.87 -0.09
C MET A 203 -10.38 -11.16 -1.13
N THR A 204 -9.28 -11.68 -0.65
CA THR A 204 -8.08 -12.08 -1.40
C THR A 204 -7.65 -13.48 -0.94
N PRO A 205 -6.71 -14.15 -1.62
CA PRO A 205 -6.13 -15.38 -1.09
C PRO A 205 -5.60 -15.21 0.34
N LEU A 206 -4.85 -14.14 0.62
CA LEU A 206 -4.38 -13.82 1.97
C LEU A 206 -5.53 -13.70 2.98
N ALA A 207 -6.61 -12.99 2.63
CA ALA A 207 -7.74 -12.83 3.56
C ALA A 207 -8.45 -14.17 3.83
N ARG A 208 -8.50 -15.09 2.86
CA ARG A 208 -9.02 -16.46 3.08
C ARG A 208 -8.16 -17.24 4.04
N ASP A 209 -6.84 -17.14 3.90
CA ASP A 209 -5.89 -17.79 4.81
C ASP A 209 -6.04 -17.22 6.24
N GLU A 210 -6.18 -15.91 6.37
CA GLU A 210 -6.39 -15.25 7.66
C GLU A 210 -7.74 -15.63 8.32
N LEU A 211 -8.82 -15.71 7.54
CA LEU A 211 -10.13 -16.14 8.02
C LEU A 211 -10.14 -17.60 8.48
N SER A 212 -9.28 -18.45 7.88
CA SER A 212 -9.11 -19.84 8.26
C SER A 212 -8.06 -20.04 9.37
N GLY A 213 -7.30 -19.01 9.69
CA GLY A 213 -6.18 -19.06 10.63
C GLY A 213 -6.58 -18.77 12.08
N PRO A 214 -5.61 -18.72 12.99
CA PRO A 214 -5.84 -18.50 14.43
C PRO A 214 -6.57 -17.19 14.77
N ARG A 215 -6.50 -16.17 13.92
CA ARG A 215 -7.20 -14.88 14.08
C ARG A 215 -8.55 -14.84 13.35
N GLY A 216 -8.96 -15.92 12.69
CA GLY A 216 -10.14 -15.97 11.82
C GLY A 216 -11.44 -15.56 12.50
N ALA A 217 -11.68 -15.99 13.74
CA ALA A 217 -12.86 -15.58 14.50
C ALA A 217 -12.93 -14.05 14.73
N GLY A 218 -11.79 -13.41 14.95
CA GLY A 218 -11.72 -11.95 15.08
C GLY A 218 -12.03 -11.23 13.77
N TYR A 219 -11.52 -11.71 12.65
CA TYR A 219 -11.84 -11.16 11.32
C TYR A 219 -13.31 -11.37 10.96
N GLN A 220 -13.86 -12.56 11.24
CA GLN A 220 -15.27 -12.86 11.02
C GLN A 220 -16.16 -11.91 11.84
N ARG A 221 -15.85 -11.73 13.12
CA ARG A 221 -16.56 -10.77 13.98
C ARG A 221 -16.50 -9.34 13.43
N MET A 222 -15.33 -8.90 12.92
CA MET A 222 -15.22 -7.58 12.30
C MET A 222 -16.12 -7.44 11.07
N ILE A 223 -16.22 -8.47 10.22
CA ILE A 223 -17.10 -8.49 9.06
C ILE A 223 -18.56 -8.39 9.52
N GLU A 224 -18.98 -9.24 10.44
CA GLU A 224 -20.35 -9.31 10.95
C GLU A 224 -20.81 -8.03 11.66
N SER A 225 -19.89 -7.39 12.40
CA SER A 225 -20.17 -6.13 13.11
C SER A 225 -19.99 -4.89 12.22
N SER A 226 -19.43 -5.02 11.03
CA SER A 226 -19.28 -3.87 10.10
C SER A 226 -20.64 -3.38 9.62
N VAL A 227 -20.71 -2.10 9.24
CA VAL A 227 -21.94 -1.53 8.67
C VAL A 227 -22.32 -2.22 7.35
N ALA A 228 -21.32 -2.56 6.54
CA ALA A 228 -21.51 -3.25 5.25
C ALA A 228 -21.90 -4.73 5.39
N LYS A 229 -21.65 -5.36 6.55
CA LYS A 229 -21.90 -6.79 6.82
C LYS A 229 -21.25 -7.77 5.84
N ARG A 230 -20.20 -7.35 5.18
CA ARG A 230 -19.42 -8.15 4.23
C ARG A 230 -17.98 -7.67 4.11
N ALA A 231 -17.11 -8.53 3.63
CA ALA A 231 -15.80 -8.11 3.13
C ALA A 231 -15.95 -7.30 1.83
N GLY A 232 -14.98 -6.44 1.56
CA GLY A 232 -14.82 -5.76 0.27
C GLY A 232 -14.19 -6.68 -0.78
N THR A 233 -14.12 -6.18 -2.00
CA THR A 233 -13.48 -6.86 -3.13
C THR A 233 -12.27 -6.06 -3.64
N PRO A 234 -11.29 -6.70 -4.30
CA PRO A 234 -10.20 -5.99 -4.97
C PRO A 234 -10.69 -4.95 -5.98
N ASP A 235 -11.80 -5.24 -6.67
CA ASP A 235 -12.39 -4.32 -7.66
C ASP A 235 -12.98 -3.05 -7.03
N GLU A 236 -13.54 -3.14 -5.82
CA GLU A 236 -14.00 -1.95 -5.09
C GLU A 236 -12.82 -1.05 -4.71
N VAL A 237 -11.69 -1.62 -4.28
CA VAL A 237 -10.45 -0.86 -4.05
C VAL A 237 -9.94 -0.25 -5.35
N ALA A 238 -9.99 -1.00 -6.44
CA ALA A 238 -9.55 -0.53 -7.76
C ALA A 238 -10.43 0.60 -8.32
N ASN A 239 -11.73 0.64 -8.01
CA ASN A 239 -12.61 1.76 -8.38
C ASN A 239 -12.15 3.06 -7.75
N LEU A 240 -11.86 3.03 -6.45
CA LEU A 240 -11.35 4.20 -5.74
C LEU A 240 -9.95 4.59 -6.23
N ALA A 241 -9.06 3.62 -6.44
CA ALA A 241 -7.74 3.87 -6.99
C ALA A 241 -7.81 4.54 -8.39
N ALA A 242 -8.72 4.09 -9.25
CA ALA A 242 -8.93 4.69 -10.57
C ALA A 242 -9.39 6.16 -10.47
N LEU A 243 -10.26 6.48 -9.53
CA LEU A 243 -10.68 7.86 -9.25
C LEU A 243 -9.48 8.71 -8.82
N VAL A 244 -8.75 8.30 -7.76
CA VAL A 244 -7.69 9.15 -7.17
C VAL A 244 -6.43 9.23 -8.05
N MET A 245 -6.18 8.23 -8.89
CA MET A 245 -5.06 8.23 -9.84
C MET A 245 -5.43 8.86 -11.19
N GLY A 246 -6.71 8.87 -11.56
CA GLY A 246 -7.23 9.38 -12.82
C GLY A 246 -7.38 10.92 -12.86
N PRO A 247 -7.92 11.43 -13.98
CA PRO A 247 -8.13 12.86 -14.17
C PRO A 247 -9.16 13.44 -13.20
N ASP A 248 -10.18 12.68 -12.80
CA ASP A 248 -11.21 13.12 -11.86
C ASP A 248 -10.64 13.36 -10.45
N GLY A 249 -9.51 12.73 -10.13
CA GLY A 249 -8.74 12.94 -8.90
C GLY A 249 -7.70 14.05 -8.98
N ALA A 250 -7.71 14.93 -9.99
CA ALA A 250 -6.65 15.92 -10.22
C ALA A 250 -6.42 16.89 -9.05
N PHE A 251 -7.42 17.13 -8.22
CA PHE A 251 -7.32 17.98 -7.01
C PHE A 251 -7.11 17.18 -5.72
N ILE A 252 -6.85 15.86 -5.83
CA ILE A 252 -6.67 14.96 -4.69
C ILE A 252 -5.21 14.53 -4.62
N THR A 253 -4.50 14.97 -3.57
CA THR A 253 -3.13 14.53 -3.27
C THR A 253 -2.85 14.62 -1.77
N GLY A 254 -2.00 13.73 -1.24
CA GLY A 254 -1.69 13.66 0.18
C GLY A 254 -2.84 13.15 1.05
N SER A 255 -3.87 12.58 0.45
CA SER A 255 -5.08 12.12 1.12
C SER A 255 -5.02 10.62 1.39
N ASP A 256 -5.67 10.20 2.47
CA ASP A 256 -5.96 8.81 2.77
C ASP A 256 -7.46 8.55 2.71
N PHE A 257 -7.84 7.44 2.08
CA PHE A 257 -9.23 7.05 1.93
C PHE A 257 -9.51 5.77 2.72
N LEU A 258 -10.12 5.93 3.89
CA LEU A 258 -10.61 4.81 4.67
C LEU A 258 -11.79 4.16 3.96
N MET A 259 -11.58 2.92 3.49
CA MET A 259 -12.54 2.13 2.72
C MET A 259 -12.71 0.75 3.35
N ASP A 260 -13.48 0.65 4.43
CA ASP A 260 -13.52 -0.53 5.30
C ASP A 260 -14.91 -1.08 5.62
N GLY A 261 -15.93 -0.63 4.92
CA GLY A 261 -17.31 -1.03 5.18
C GLY A 261 -17.84 -0.62 6.56
N GLY A 262 -17.18 0.36 7.22
CA GLY A 262 -17.57 0.87 8.52
C GLY A 262 -16.98 0.09 9.71
N VAL A 263 -16.01 -0.80 9.52
CA VAL A 263 -15.35 -1.53 10.61
C VAL A 263 -14.70 -0.58 11.61
N THR A 264 -13.97 0.44 11.14
CA THR A 264 -13.31 1.42 12.03
C THR A 264 -14.34 2.24 12.80
N ALA A 265 -15.45 2.63 12.18
CA ALA A 265 -16.54 3.32 12.87
C ALA A 265 -17.13 2.45 13.99
N THR A 266 -17.36 1.17 13.71
CA THR A 266 -17.86 0.20 14.71
C THR A 266 -16.83 -0.07 15.81
N TYR A 267 -15.54 -0.01 15.48
CA TYR A 267 -14.45 -0.16 16.45
C TYR A 267 -14.40 1.01 17.45
N TRP A 268 -14.62 2.24 17.01
CA TRP A 268 -14.54 3.39 17.92
C TRP A 268 -15.87 3.71 18.60
N TYR A 269 -17.01 3.46 17.95
CA TYR A 269 -18.31 3.96 18.38
C TYR A 269 -19.41 2.91 18.42
N GLY A 270 -19.09 1.63 18.19
CA GLY A 270 -20.08 0.55 18.11
C GLY A 270 -19.66 -0.70 18.89
N GLU A 271 -20.14 -1.85 18.42
CA GLU A 271 -20.00 -3.16 19.08
C GLU A 271 -18.55 -3.69 19.21
N LEU A 272 -17.62 -3.14 18.46
CA LEU A 272 -16.21 -3.49 18.51
C LEU A 272 -15.39 -2.55 19.39
N ALA A 273 -16.00 -1.56 20.05
CA ALA A 273 -15.29 -0.58 20.86
C ALA A 273 -14.50 -1.28 21.98
N PRO A 274 -13.23 -0.90 22.18
CA PRO A 274 -12.47 -1.38 23.33
C PRO A 274 -13.13 -0.92 24.63
N ALA A 275 -13.14 -1.82 25.63
CA ALA A 275 -13.73 -1.56 26.94
C ALA A 275 -12.96 -0.48 27.70
#